data_87323a707c73a666a0020653609e10ba
#
_entry.id   87323a707c73a666a0020653609e10ba
#
_cell.length_a   1.000
_cell.length_b   1.000
_cell.length_c   1.000
_cell.angle_alpha   90.00
_cell.angle_beta   90.00
_cell.angle_gamma   90.00
#
_symmetry.space_group_name_H-M   'P 1'
#
loop_
_entity.id
_entity.type
_entity.pdbx_description
1 polymer ?
#
loop_
_entity_poly.entity_id
_entity_poly.type
_entity_poly.pdbx_seq_one_letter_code
_entity_poly.pdbx_strand_id
1 'polypeptide(L)'
;FRRNVMQHFVQLLLTGYDRARFEVYAYSTAEEPDEVTAALRSHVTVWRDLGAAVPEDIAARIHADAVDILVDLAGHAAGGALPVLARRPAPIQMMGLGYTATSGLSTVDYFLTDAACDPVGGASEAYFTEKLIRLPSQFVYVPRAGLPVSTGAPVKRSGHILFGVFNQYRKFTDEMLLLWREILERVPRAQLLIKSQIFFAEPMVEAARERLAR
;
A
#
# COMPACT_ATOMS: atom_id res chain seq x y z
N PHE A 1 -5.99 -9.28 5.37
CA PHE A 1 -5.60 -9.84 4.06
C PHE A 1 -6.85 -10.04 3.21
N ARG A 2 -7.22 -9.05 2.39
CA ARG A 2 -8.36 -9.11 1.45
C ARG A 2 -8.04 -8.26 0.22
N ARG A 3 -8.96 -8.22 -0.75
CA ARG A 3 -8.80 -7.42 -1.98
C ARG A 3 -8.60 -5.94 -1.66
N ASN A 4 -7.37 -5.49 -1.83
CA ASN A 4 -6.96 -4.08 -1.78
C ASN A 4 -5.62 -3.92 -2.52
N VAL A 5 -5.08 -2.70 -2.59
CA VAL A 5 -3.80 -2.45 -3.28
C VAL A 5 -2.64 -3.24 -2.67
N MET A 6 -2.67 -3.51 -1.36
CA MET A 6 -1.58 -4.22 -0.67
C MET A 6 -1.44 -5.69 -1.08
N GLN A 7 -2.49 -6.33 -1.61
CA GLN A 7 -2.42 -7.72 -2.08
C GLN A 7 -1.25 -7.96 -3.04
N HIS A 8 -0.97 -6.99 -3.93
CA HIS A 8 0.08 -7.12 -4.95
C HIS A 8 1.49 -7.12 -4.36
N PHE A 9 1.69 -6.40 -3.25
CA PHE A 9 2.95 -6.35 -2.52
C PHE A 9 3.10 -7.55 -1.59
N VAL A 10 2.07 -7.85 -0.81
CA VAL A 10 2.05 -8.96 0.14
C VAL A 10 2.19 -10.31 -0.55
N GLN A 11 1.57 -10.50 -1.71
CA GLN A 11 1.68 -11.74 -2.47
C GLN A 11 3.13 -12.09 -2.76
N LEU A 12 3.96 -11.12 -3.15
CA LEU A 12 5.37 -11.36 -3.43
C LEU A 12 6.13 -11.85 -2.19
N LEU A 13 5.87 -11.24 -1.02
CA LEU A 13 6.47 -11.68 0.24
C LEU A 13 6.10 -13.12 0.59
N LEU A 14 4.81 -13.46 0.43
CA LEU A 14 4.30 -14.78 0.81
C LEU A 14 4.61 -15.88 -0.21
N THR A 15 4.96 -15.53 -1.45
CA THR A 15 5.34 -16.52 -2.49
C THR A 15 6.84 -16.67 -2.67
N GLY A 16 7.64 -15.68 -2.25
CA GLY A 16 9.07 -15.60 -2.54
C GLY A 16 10.00 -16.02 -1.41
N TYR A 17 9.49 -16.43 -0.25
CA TYR A 17 10.36 -16.84 0.86
C TYR A 17 10.84 -18.29 0.74
N ASP A 18 11.99 -18.58 1.33
CA ASP A 18 12.56 -19.93 1.40
C ASP A 18 11.88 -20.73 2.53
N ARG A 19 11.03 -21.68 2.14
CA ARG A 19 10.26 -22.54 3.06
C ARG A 19 11.12 -23.52 3.86
N ALA A 20 12.36 -23.76 3.45
CA ALA A 20 13.29 -24.59 4.22
C ALA A 20 13.92 -23.81 5.40
N ARG A 21 13.88 -22.48 5.35
CA ARG A 21 14.51 -21.61 6.35
C ARG A 21 13.50 -20.84 7.21
N PHE A 22 12.29 -20.63 6.71
CA PHE A 22 11.28 -19.80 7.37
C PHE A 22 9.93 -20.49 7.45
N GLU A 23 9.31 -20.40 8.60
CA GLU A 23 7.90 -20.64 8.78
C GLU A 23 7.16 -19.31 8.82
N VAL A 24 6.18 -19.14 7.95
CA VAL A 24 5.42 -17.88 7.86
C VAL A 24 4.05 -18.06 8.51
N TYR A 25 3.79 -17.22 9.50
CA TYR A 25 2.51 -17.10 10.18
C TYR A 25 1.80 -15.84 9.68
N ALA A 26 0.57 -15.98 9.20
CA ALA A 26 -0.26 -14.85 8.79
C ALA A 26 -1.39 -14.64 9.81
N TYR A 27 -1.47 -13.44 10.35
CA TYR A 27 -2.50 -13.02 11.29
C TYR A 27 -3.48 -12.09 10.56
N SER A 28 -4.65 -12.59 10.21
CA SER A 28 -5.64 -11.84 9.45
C SER A 28 -6.69 -11.25 10.37
N THR A 29 -6.78 -9.92 10.37
CA THR A 29 -7.83 -9.14 11.06
C THR A 29 -8.99 -8.80 10.11
N ALA A 30 -9.06 -9.41 8.93
CA ALA A 30 -10.15 -9.21 8.00
C ALA A 30 -11.43 -9.91 8.52
N GLU A 31 -12.48 -9.13 8.75
CA GLU A 31 -13.78 -9.65 9.19
C GLU A 31 -14.49 -10.43 8.08
N GLU A 32 -14.31 -9.98 6.83
CA GLU A 32 -14.89 -10.59 5.64
C GLU A 32 -13.78 -11.08 4.72
N PRO A 33 -13.41 -12.37 4.79
CA PRO A 33 -12.45 -12.98 3.86
C PRO A 33 -13.04 -13.06 2.44
N ASP A 34 -12.17 -12.95 1.44
CA ASP A 34 -12.51 -13.02 0.01
C ASP A 34 -11.60 -14.01 -0.73
N GLU A 35 -11.70 -14.05 -2.06
CA GLU A 35 -10.86 -14.91 -2.89
C GLU A 35 -9.36 -14.60 -2.76
N VAL A 36 -8.99 -13.35 -2.49
CA VAL A 36 -7.59 -12.97 -2.23
C VAL A 36 -7.12 -13.55 -0.91
N THR A 37 -7.96 -13.51 0.13
CA THR A 37 -7.70 -14.16 1.42
C THR A 37 -7.42 -15.66 1.22
N ALA A 38 -8.28 -16.34 0.46
CA ALA A 38 -8.14 -17.77 0.17
C ALA A 38 -6.83 -18.09 -0.59
N ALA A 39 -6.50 -17.27 -1.59
CA ALA A 39 -5.26 -17.42 -2.35
C ALA A 39 -4.01 -17.21 -1.47
N LEU A 40 -3.97 -16.16 -0.65
CA LEU A 40 -2.84 -15.87 0.22
C LEU A 40 -2.64 -16.94 1.30
N ARG A 41 -3.73 -17.51 1.83
CA ARG A 41 -3.69 -18.58 2.84
C ARG A 41 -2.88 -19.79 2.38
N SER A 42 -2.92 -20.14 1.09
CA SER A 42 -2.20 -21.29 0.54
C SER A 42 -0.67 -21.12 0.51
N HIS A 43 -0.19 -19.89 0.70
CA HIS A 43 1.24 -19.57 0.61
C HIS A 43 1.97 -19.53 1.96
N VAL A 44 1.25 -19.62 3.08
CA VAL A 44 1.83 -19.54 4.42
C VAL A 44 1.82 -20.89 5.14
N THR A 45 2.67 -21.03 6.16
CA THR A 45 2.75 -22.23 6.99
C THR A 45 1.55 -22.30 7.93
N VAL A 46 1.23 -21.19 8.58
CA VAL A 46 0.11 -21.09 9.52
C VAL A 46 -0.71 -19.85 9.21
N TRP A 47 -2.02 -20.02 9.17
CA TRP A 47 -2.97 -18.91 9.01
C TRP A 47 -3.86 -18.80 10.25
N ARG A 48 -3.97 -17.59 10.81
CA ARG A 48 -4.83 -17.27 11.93
C ARG A 48 -5.90 -16.27 11.51
N ASP A 49 -7.15 -16.66 11.52
CA ASP A 49 -8.28 -15.74 11.36
C ASP A 49 -8.59 -15.15 12.75
N LEU A 50 -8.35 -13.87 12.91
CA LEU A 50 -8.52 -13.15 14.17
C LEU A 50 -9.76 -12.24 14.15
N GLY A 51 -10.26 -11.91 12.96
CA GLY A 51 -11.49 -11.13 12.80
C GLY A 51 -11.47 -9.84 13.63
N ALA A 52 -12.52 -9.67 14.43
CA ALA A 52 -12.70 -8.54 15.35
C ALA A 52 -12.10 -8.77 16.76
N ALA A 53 -11.12 -9.68 16.90
CA ALA A 53 -10.47 -9.91 18.19
C ALA A 53 -9.82 -8.62 18.74
N VAL A 54 -9.85 -8.44 20.03
CA VAL A 54 -9.25 -7.27 20.67
C VAL A 54 -7.71 -7.37 20.63
N PRO A 55 -6.99 -6.24 20.63
CA PRO A 55 -5.54 -6.22 20.53
C PRO A 55 -4.80 -7.07 21.55
N GLU A 56 -5.34 -7.22 22.77
CA GLU A 56 -4.82 -8.05 23.84
C GLU A 56 -4.78 -9.52 23.43
N ASP A 57 -5.88 -10.03 22.92
CA ASP A 57 -6.02 -11.45 22.51
C ASP A 57 -5.14 -11.75 21.31
N ILE A 58 -5.04 -10.79 20.36
CA ILE A 58 -4.15 -10.89 19.19
C ILE A 58 -2.70 -10.99 19.65
N ALA A 59 -2.27 -10.10 20.55
CA ALA A 59 -0.92 -10.10 21.10
C ALA A 59 -0.61 -11.41 21.86
N ALA A 60 -1.52 -11.86 22.70
CA ALA A 60 -1.39 -13.13 23.43
C ALA A 60 -1.25 -14.32 22.46
N ARG A 61 -2.00 -14.31 21.36
CA ARG A 61 -1.93 -15.36 20.35
C ARG A 61 -0.59 -15.37 19.61
N ILE A 62 -0.10 -14.20 19.18
CA ILE A 62 1.21 -14.08 18.52
C ILE A 62 2.32 -14.54 19.46
N HIS A 63 2.26 -14.14 20.72
CA HIS A 63 3.22 -14.56 21.74
C HIS A 63 3.20 -16.08 21.95
N ALA A 64 2.02 -16.70 22.04
CA ALA A 64 1.86 -18.14 22.19
C ALA A 64 2.35 -18.95 20.96
N ASP A 65 2.30 -18.36 19.77
CA ASP A 65 2.85 -18.94 18.54
C ASP A 65 4.39 -18.82 18.49
N ALA A 66 5.04 -18.16 19.46
CA ALA A 66 6.49 -17.96 19.59
C ALA A 66 7.15 -17.39 18.33
N VAL A 67 6.52 -16.38 17.74
CA VAL A 67 7.02 -15.72 16.50
C VAL A 67 8.29 -14.93 16.82
N ASP A 68 9.36 -15.17 16.06
CA ASP A 68 10.66 -14.47 16.22
C ASP A 68 10.60 -13.03 15.70
N ILE A 69 9.96 -12.84 14.54
CA ILE A 69 9.90 -11.55 13.84
C ILE A 69 8.45 -11.28 13.45
N LEU A 70 7.88 -10.21 13.98
CA LEU A 70 6.55 -9.72 13.62
C LEU A 70 6.68 -8.54 12.65
N VAL A 71 5.97 -8.61 11.51
CA VAL A 71 5.97 -7.54 10.52
C VAL A 71 4.55 -6.99 10.36
N ASP A 72 4.35 -5.72 10.68
CA ASP A 72 3.10 -5.01 10.39
C ASP A 72 3.15 -4.37 9.00
N LEU A 73 2.10 -4.60 8.23
CA LEU A 73 1.97 -4.15 6.85
C LEU A 73 0.98 -3.00 6.67
N ALA A 74 0.37 -2.52 7.73
CA ALA A 74 -0.72 -1.55 7.65
C ALA A 74 -0.41 -0.21 8.36
N GLY A 75 0.39 -0.23 9.41
CA GLY A 75 0.72 0.96 10.19
C GLY A 75 -0.53 1.70 10.69
N HIS A 76 -0.59 3.00 10.43
CA HIS A 76 -1.73 3.84 10.81
C HIS A 76 -2.94 3.76 9.85
N ALA A 77 -2.90 2.90 8.82
CA ALA A 77 -4.05 2.71 7.95
C ALA A 77 -5.21 2.02 8.71
N ALA A 78 -6.43 2.14 8.18
CA ALA A 78 -7.59 1.45 8.74
C ALA A 78 -7.36 -0.07 8.78
N GLY A 79 -7.59 -0.66 9.94
CA GLY A 79 -7.29 -2.08 10.20
C GLY A 79 -5.83 -2.35 10.57
N GLY A 80 -5.02 -1.33 10.84
CA GLY A 80 -3.66 -1.46 11.34
C GLY A 80 -3.59 -2.05 12.75
N ALA A 81 -2.47 -2.70 13.07
CA ALA A 81 -2.29 -3.46 14.30
C ALA A 81 -1.35 -2.76 15.31
N LEU A 82 -1.19 -1.43 15.23
CA LEU A 82 -0.32 -0.68 16.16
C LEU A 82 -0.61 -0.94 17.64
N PRO A 83 -1.88 -1.06 18.11
CA PRO A 83 -2.16 -1.44 19.49
C PRO A 83 -1.64 -2.83 19.88
N VAL A 84 -1.51 -3.75 18.93
CA VAL A 84 -0.90 -5.08 19.11
C VAL A 84 0.61 -4.94 19.27
N LEU A 85 1.26 -4.17 18.36
CA LEU A 85 2.71 -3.94 18.40
C LEU A 85 3.15 -3.21 19.68
N ALA A 86 2.30 -2.31 20.20
CA ALA A 86 2.55 -1.63 21.48
C ALA A 86 2.72 -2.60 22.66
N ARG A 87 2.17 -3.82 22.59
CA ARG A 87 2.29 -4.88 23.59
C ARG A 87 3.52 -5.76 23.45
N ARG A 88 4.29 -5.56 22.38
CA ARG A 88 5.52 -6.28 22.03
C ARG A 88 5.37 -7.81 22.10
N PRO A 89 4.46 -8.43 21.33
CA PRO A 89 4.25 -9.87 21.34
C PRO A 89 5.38 -10.70 20.71
N ALA A 90 6.32 -10.07 20.00
CA ALA A 90 7.48 -10.73 19.41
C ALA A 90 8.79 -10.03 19.80
N PRO A 91 9.92 -10.75 19.86
CA PRO A 91 11.23 -10.18 20.21
C PRO A 91 11.71 -9.12 19.24
N ILE A 92 11.43 -9.29 17.93
CA ILE A 92 11.73 -8.31 16.89
C ILE A 92 10.44 -7.89 16.22
N GLN A 93 10.21 -6.58 16.13
CA GLN A 93 9.04 -6.01 15.48
C GLN A 93 9.45 -5.04 14.39
N MET A 94 8.81 -5.18 13.24
CA MET A 94 9.07 -4.36 12.05
C MET A 94 7.77 -3.80 11.50
N MET A 95 7.86 -2.68 10.81
CA MET A 95 6.75 -2.09 10.06
C MET A 95 7.23 -1.66 8.67
N GLY A 96 6.33 -1.63 7.69
CA GLY A 96 6.63 -1.11 6.35
C GLY A 96 5.64 -1.55 5.28
N LEU A 97 5.93 -1.19 4.04
CA LEU A 97 5.21 -1.50 2.81
C LEU A 97 3.85 -0.81 2.66
N GLY A 98 2.92 -0.96 3.60
CA GLY A 98 1.56 -0.41 3.47
C GLY A 98 1.37 0.98 4.04
N TYR A 99 2.31 1.45 4.82
CA TYR A 99 2.32 2.79 5.40
C TYR A 99 3.75 3.35 5.38
N THR A 100 3.91 4.60 4.99
CA THR A 100 5.23 5.18 4.65
C THR A 100 5.76 6.16 5.69
N ALA A 101 5.29 6.08 6.92
CA ALA A 101 5.77 6.89 8.04
C ALA A 101 5.98 6.04 9.29
N THR A 102 6.71 6.57 10.26
CA THR A 102 6.98 5.95 11.55
C THR A 102 5.71 5.41 12.24
N SER A 103 5.83 4.34 13.01
CA SER A 103 4.75 3.91 13.91
C SER A 103 4.60 4.86 15.11
N GLY A 104 5.67 5.56 15.48
CA GLY A 104 5.75 6.34 16.72
C GLY A 104 5.89 5.50 17.99
N LEU A 105 6.09 4.18 17.85
CA LEU A 105 6.17 3.24 18.98
C LEU A 105 7.62 2.85 19.26
N SER A 106 8.05 2.96 20.51
CA SER A 106 9.36 2.46 20.98
C SER A 106 9.45 0.92 21.00
N THR A 107 8.33 0.24 20.83
CA THR A 107 8.25 -1.22 20.77
C THR A 107 8.47 -1.77 19.35
N VAL A 108 8.50 -0.93 18.32
CA VAL A 108 8.82 -1.31 16.94
C VAL A 108 10.31 -1.00 16.70
N ASP A 109 11.07 -2.02 16.34
CA ASP A 109 12.54 -1.92 16.25
C ASP A 109 12.99 -1.38 14.89
N TYR A 110 12.31 -1.76 13.79
CA TYR A 110 12.75 -1.47 12.43
C TYR A 110 11.61 -1.01 11.53
N PHE A 111 11.96 -0.13 10.59
CA PHE A 111 11.09 0.28 9.49
C PHE A 111 11.70 -0.14 8.15
N LEU A 112 10.92 -0.86 7.34
CA LEU A 112 11.34 -1.33 6.02
C LEU A 112 11.11 -0.24 4.99
N THR A 113 12.20 0.24 4.38
CA THR A 113 12.20 1.29 3.35
C THR A 113 13.22 0.97 2.25
N ASP A 114 13.59 1.93 1.43
CA ASP A 114 14.70 1.87 0.48
C ASP A 114 15.45 3.20 0.40
N ALA A 115 16.60 3.19 -0.30
CA ALA A 115 17.45 4.37 -0.41
C ALA A 115 16.87 5.47 -1.32
N ALA A 116 15.85 5.18 -2.13
CA ALA A 116 15.18 6.19 -2.94
C ALA A 116 14.17 6.99 -2.12
N CYS A 117 13.47 6.32 -1.19
CA CYS A 117 12.51 6.96 -0.30
C CYS A 117 13.21 7.64 0.88
N ASP A 118 14.17 6.95 1.49
CA ASP A 118 14.90 7.41 2.69
C ASP A 118 16.41 7.29 2.45
N PRO A 119 17.05 8.25 1.79
CA PRO A 119 18.49 8.23 1.53
C PRO A 119 19.33 8.12 2.81
N VAL A 120 20.45 7.38 2.75
CA VAL A 120 21.38 7.27 3.87
C VAL A 120 21.95 8.65 4.21
N GLY A 121 21.92 9.02 5.50
CA GLY A 121 22.35 10.34 5.95
C GLY A 121 21.38 11.49 5.56
N GLY A 122 20.19 11.15 5.07
CA GLY A 122 19.13 12.11 4.79
C GLY A 122 18.40 12.57 6.06
N ALA A 123 17.63 13.66 5.96
CA ALA A 123 16.89 14.22 7.08
C ALA A 123 15.72 13.32 7.54
N SER A 124 15.29 12.36 6.72
CA SER A 124 14.15 11.49 7.01
C SER A 124 14.37 10.60 8.24
N GLU A 125 15.62 10.19 8.52
CA GLU A 125 15.95 9.35 9.69
C GLU A 125 15.48 9.97 11.02
N ALA A 126 15.49 11.29 11.12
CA ALA A 126 15.04 12.01 12.32
C ALA A 126 13.52 11.94 12.57
N TYR A 127 12.74 11.52 11.58
CA TYR A 127 11.27 11.40 11.68
C TYR A 127 10.79 10.00 12.06
N PHE A 128 11.70 9.05 12.23
CA PHE A 128 11.38 7.66 12.59
C PHE A 128 11.84 7.37 14.02
N THR A 129 10.99 6.68 14.78
CA THR A 129 11.37 6.09 16.06
C THR A 129 12.13 4.78 15.86
N GLU A 130 11.92 4.13 14.72
CA GLU A 130 12.50 2.87 14.32
C GLU A 130 13.86 3.07 13.62
N LYS A 131 14.69 2.03 13.61
CA LYS A 131 15.87 1.98 12.73
C LYS A 131 15.45 1.63 11.30
N LEU A 132 15.92 2.40 10.33
CA LEU A 132 15.59 2.17 8.92
C LEU A 132 16.40 0.98 8.36
N ILE A 133 15.71 -0.03 7.84
CA ILE A 133 16.27 -1.10 7.01
C ILE A 133 15.96 -0.78 5.55
N ARG A 134 17.01 -0.48 4.78
CA ARG A 134 16.90 -0.15 3.37
C ARG A 134 17.02 -1.39 2.51
N LEU A 135 15.89 -1.79 1.94
CA LEU A 135 15.82 -2.85 0.93
C LEU A 135 16.33 -2.34 -0.42
N PRO A 136 16.67 -3.20 -1.38
CA PRO A 136 16.99 -2.77 -2.75
C PRO A 136 15.85 -1.97 -3.39
N SER A 137 14.60 -2.34 -3.12
CA SER A 137 13.39 -1.57 -3.38
C SER A 137 12.28 -2.04 -2.45
N GLN A 138 11.53 -1.11 -1.86
CA GLN A 138 10.35 -1.45 -1.07
C GLN A 138 9.10 -1.59 -1.95
N PHE A 139 9.06 -0.95 -3.10
CA PHE A 139 7.92 -0.98 -4.01
C PHE A 139 8.08 -2.08 -5.07
N VAL A 140 8.02 -3.32 -4.63
CA VAL A 140 8.00 -4.50 -5.50
C VAL A 140 6.60 -5.11 -5.51
N TYR A 141 6.12 -5.54 -6.68
CA TYR A 141 4.78 -6.12 -6.82
C TYR A 141 4.76 -7.21 -7.90
N VAL A 142 3.78 -8.09 -7.80
CA VAL A 142 3.53 -9.08 -8.84
C VAL A 142 2.72 -8.42 -9.95
N PRO A 143 3.27 -8.32 -11.17
CA PRO A 143 2.52 -7.74 -12.29
C PRO A 143 1.32 -8.63 -12.63
N ARG A 144 0.19 -8.00 -12.97
CA ARG A 144 -0.99 -8.74 -13.40
C ARG A 144 -0.72 -9.40 -14.75
N ALA A 145 -0.81 -10.72 -14.80
CA ALA A 145 -0.64 -11.48 -16.04
C ALA A 145 -1.69 -11.12 -17.10
N GLY A 146 -1.31 -11.18 -18.36
CA GLY A 146 -2.25 -11.00 -19.48
C GLY A 146 -2.64 -9.56 -19.79
N LEU A 147 -2.08 -8.55 -19.12
CA LEU A 147 -2.29 -7.17 -19.52
C LEU A 147 -1.49 -6.86 -20.80
N PRO A 148 -2.15 -6.34 -21.85
CA PRO A 148 -1.45 -5.98 -23.07
C PRO A 148 -0.54 -4.77 -22.82
N VAL A 149 0.70 -4.86 -23.29
CA VAL A 149 1.62 -3.72 -23.32
C VAL A 149 1.39 -2.94 -24.60
N SER A 150 1.20 -1.62 -24.48
CA SER A 150 1.04 -0.75 -25.64
C SER A 150 2.32 -0.72 -26.49
N THR A 151 2.19 -0.98 -27.78
CA THR A 151 3.28 -0.85 -28.76
C THR A 151 3.37 0.60 -29.23
N GLY A 152 4.30 1.35 -28.68
CA GLY A 152 4.58 2.74 -29.02
C GLY A 152 3.69 3.77 -28.31
N ALA A 153 4.07 5.03 -28.43
CA ALA A 153 3.39 6.14 -27.74
C ALA A 153 2.00 6.41 -28.36
N PRO A 154 0.94 6.51 -27.54
CA PRO A 154 -0.42 6.79 -28.02
C PRO A 154 -0.53 8.02 -28.92
N VAL A 155 0.25 9.07 -28.67
CA VAL A 155 0.28 10.31 -29.46
C VAL A 155 0.58 10.08 -30.94
N LYS A 156 1.35 9.03 -31.28
CA LYS A 156 1.63 8.68 -32.68
C LYS A 156 0.38 8.18 -33.42
N ARG A 157 -0.63 7.68 -32.71
CA ARG A 157 -1.89 7.21 -33.27
C ARG A 157 -2.99 8.27 -33.21
N SER A 158 -3.10 8.99 -32.07
CA SER A 158 -4.15 9.97 -31.82
C SER A 158 -3.85 11.37 -32.39
N GLY A 159 -2.56 11.66 -32.63
CA GLY A 159 -2.11 12.98 -33.08
C GLY A 159 -2.19 14.07 -32.00
N HIS A 160 -2.49 13.72 -30.76
CA HIS A 160 -2.53 14.63 -29.60
C HIS A 160 -2.00 13.95 -28.34
N ILE A 161 -1.60 14.75 -27.37
CA ILE A 161 -1.13 14.25 -26.07
C ILE A 161 -2.34 14.00 -25.18
N LEU A 162 -2.39 12.82 -24.58
CA LEU A 162 -3.36 12.46 -23.55
C LEU A 162 -2.62 12.36 -22.21
N PHE A 163 -2.89 13.29 -21.31
CA PHE A 163 -2.45 13.21 -19.92
C PHE A 163 -3.39 12.31 -19.13
N GLY A 164 -2.86 11.38 -18.33
CA GLY A 164 -3.65 10.46 -17.54
C GLY A 164 -3.46 10.65 -16.04
N VAL A 165 -4.55 10.77 -15.29
CA VAL A 165 -4.56 10.84 -13.83
C VAL A 165 -5.41 9.71 -13.27
N PHE A 166 -4.75 8.75 -12.57
CA PHE A 166 -5.36 7.57 -11.98
C PHE A 166 -5.22 7.63 -10.45
N ASN A 167 -5.95 8.55 -9.82
CA ASN A 167 -5.88 8.74 -8.37
C ASN A 167 -7.28 8.96 -7.76
N GLN A 168 -7.35 8.94 -6.43
CA GLN A 168 -8.59 9.26 -5.74
C GLN A 168 -8.92 10.74 -5.94
N TYR A 169 -10.12 11.04 -6.43
CA TYR A 169 -10.56 12.41 -6.76
C TYR A 169 -10.47 13.36 -5.56
N ARG A 170 -10.70 12.88 -4.34
CA ARG A 170 -10.58 13.68 -3.10
C ARG A 170 -9.18 14.26 -2.85
N LYS A 171 -8.15 13.75 -3.55
CA LYS A 171 -6.77 14.26 -3.45
C LYS A 171 -6.49 15.41 -4.41
N PHE A 172 -7.42 15.75 -5.29
CA PHE A 172 -7.22 16.86 -6.22
C PHE A 172 -7.55 18.16 -5.54
N THR A 173 -6.54 19.01 -5.36
CA THR A 173 -6.72 20.38 -4.86
C THR A 173 -7.09 21.32 -6.01
N ASP A 174 -7.62 22.49 -5.70
CA ASP A 174 -7.96 23.48 -6.73
C ASP A 174 -6.70 24.02 -7.40
N GLU A 175 -5.59 24.14 -6.67
CA GLU A 175 -4.29 24.53 -7.23
C GLU A 175 -3.80 23.52 -8.27
N MET A 176 -3.97 22.21 -8.02
CA MET A 176 -3.64 21.18 -9.01
C MET A 176 -4.49 21.31 -10.26
N LEU A 177 -5.79 21.57 -10.12
CA LEU A 177 -6.70 21.73 -11.25
C LEU A 177 -6.32 22.96 -12.08
N LEU A 178 -5.99 24.07 -11.46
CA LEU A 178 -5.50 25.29 -12.12
C LEU A 178 -4.20 25.02 -12.88
N LEU A 179 -3.26 24.30 -12.29
CA LEU A 179 -2.00 23.93 -12.94
C LEU A 179 -2.25 23.02 -14.15
N TRP A 180 -3.16 22.05 -14.04
CA TRP A 180 -3.52 21.17 -15.16
C TRP A 180 -4.20 21.93 -16.29
N ARG A 181 -5.05 22.91 -15.98
CA ARG A 181 -5.62 23.82 -16.97
C ARG A 181 -4.53 24.57 -17.72
N GLU A 182 -3.57 25.16 -17.02
CA GLU A 182 -2.45 25.86 -17.64
C GLU A 182 -1.63 24.96 -18.57
N ILE A 183 -1.39 23.68 -18.17
CA ILE A 183 -0.71 22.69 -19.03
C ILE A 183 -1.52 22.44 -20.30
N LEU A 184 -2.84 22.24 -20.19
CA LEU A 184 -3.70 21.96 -21.33
C LEU A 184 -3.78 23.15 -22.30
N GLU A 185 -3.78 24.39 -21.78
CA GLU A 185 -3.75 25.62 -22.58
C GLU A 185 -2.43 25.78 -23.36
N ARG A 186 -1.31 25.35 -22.76
CA ARG A 186 0.03 25.44 -23.39
C ARG A 186 0.34 24.31 -24.36
N VAL A 187 -0.36 23.18 -24.29
CA VAL A 187 -0.12 22.02 -25.15
C VAL A 187 -1.27 21.87 -26.17
N PRO A 188 -1.04 22.20 -27.45
CA PRO A 188 -2.11 22.20 -28.45
C PRO A 188 -2.83 20.87 -28.55
N ARG A 189 -4.15 20.89 -28.48
CA ARG A 189 -5.05 19.74 -28.58
C ARG A 189 -4.85 18.68 -27.48
N ALA A 190 -4.13 18.97 -26.41
CA ALA A 190 -3.99 18.03 -25.30
C ALA A 190 -5.33 17.74 -24.64
N GLN A 191 -5.45 16.53 -24.11
CA GLN A 191 -6.62 16.07 -23.36
C GLN A 191 -6.18 15.56 -21.99
N LEU A 192 -7.06 15.63 -21.01
CA LEU A 192 -6.87 15.09 -19.66
C LEU A 192 -7.89 13.97 -19.41
N LEU A 193 -7.40 12.76 -19.18
CA LEU A 193 -8.19 11.62 -18.74
C LEU A 193 -8.07 11.47 -17.22
N ILE A 194 -9.18 11.61 -16.51
CA ILE A 194 -9.23 11.37 -15.07
C ILE A 194 -9.99 10.06 -14.82
N LYS A 195 -9.36 9.12 -14.12
CA LYS A 195 -9.98 7.87 -13.70
C LYS A 195 -10.01 7.78 -12.17
N SER A 196 -11.20 7.68 -11.60
CA SER A 196 -11.41 7.55 -10.16
C SER A 196 -12.69 6.77 -9.87
N GLN A 197 -12.74 6.05 -8.74
CA GLN A 197 -13.94 5.30 -8.33
C GLN A 197 -15.17 6.19 -8.12
N ILE A 198 -14.99 7.45 -7.77
CA ILE A 198 -16.08 8.41 -7.58
C ILE A 198 -16.99 8.52 -8.82
N PHE A 199 -16.44 8.30 -10.01
CA PHE A 199 -17.17 8.40 -11.28
C PHE A 199 -18.10 7.21 -11.58
N PHE A 200 -18.23 6.24 -10.68
CA PHE A 200 -19.30 5.24 -10.75
C PHE A 200 -20.66 5.77 -10.23
N ALA A 201 -20.66 6.90 -9.51
CA ALA A 201 -21.87 7.54 -9.00
C ALA A 201 -22.20 8.78 -9.83
N GLU A 202 -23.35 8.76 -10.55
CA GLU A 202 -23.77 9.84 -11.47
C GLU A 202 -23.78 11.25 -10.81
N PRO A 203 -24.30 11.43 -9.57
CA PRO A 203 -24.25 12.74 -8.91
C PRO A 203 -22.81 13.26 -8.69
N MET A 204 -21.85 12.36 -8.51
CA MET A 204 -20.46 12.72 -8.31
C MET A 204 -19.76 13.09 -9.61
N VAL A 205 -20.22 12.52 -10.73
CA VAL A 205 -19.75 12.90 -12.07
C VAL A 205 -20.14 14.34 -12.36
N GLU A 206 -21.40 14.71 -12.07
CA GLU A 206 -21.91 16.07 -12.29
C GLU A 206 -21.17 17.10 -11.43
N ALA A 207 -21.05 16.83 -10.13
CA ALA A 207 -20.29 17.71 -9.22
C ALA A 207 -18.83 17.87 -9.63
N ALA A 208 -18.20 16.80 -10.16
CA ALA A 208 -16.84 16.87 -10.68
C ALA A 208 -16.76 17.72 -11.97
N ARG A 209 -17.72 17.58 -12.87
CA ARG A 209 -17.81 18.40 -14.09
C ARG A 209 -17.95 19.89 -13.77
N GLU A 210 -18.85 20.23 -12.87
CA GLU A 210 -19.03 21.61 -12.41
C GLU A 210 -17.75 22.22 -11.81
N ARG A 211 -17.02 21.42 -10.99
CA ARG A 211 -15.74 21.85 -10.41
C ARG A 211 -14.65 22.03 -11.46
N LEU A 212 -14.59 21.17 -12.47
CA LEU A 212 -13.59 21.24 -13.56
C LEU A 212 -13.90 22.33 -14.58
N ALA A 213 -15.14 22.83 -14.64
CA ALA A 213 -15.56 23.92 -15.52
C ALA A 213 -15.25 25.32 -14.97
N ARG A 214 -14.87 25.45 -13.70
CA ARG A 214 -14.48 26.71 -13.04
C ARG A 214 -13.02 27.07 -13.33
#